data_63cfb028fccdc036d75d429aaf7897a3
#
_entry.id   63cfb028fccdc036d75d429aaf7897a3
#
_cell.length_a   1.000
_cell.length_b   1.000
_cell.length_c   1.000
_cell.angle_alpha   90.00
_cell.angle_beta   90.00
_cell.angle_gamma   90.00
#
_symmetry.space_group_name_H-M   'P 1'
#
loop_
_entity.id
_entity.type
_entity.pdbx_description
1 polymer ?
#
loop_
_entity_poly.entity_id
_entity_poly.type
_entity_poly.pdbx_seq_one_letter_code
_entity_poly.pdbx_strand_id
1 'polypeptide(L)'
;MSTSSSAALTFLMKTVLKYSAYSLLFYSTATLSFDTNELAQNTTWQRLLHLKKDGHSLIKSASFFLSDNTQFSPANELSATIVAFQREPSSQCQFPARAKWLRSQGVPLPNPPACVAFDDWKNEGNWSSISLVFASGYMSNPASLYGHMLLKIGSQSDHNILLDRSVNYGAIVPEDENGLVYIAKGLFGGYQAGFSDQRFFHHHHNYSADELRDLWEYKLNLTPDEVELIIKHLWELLNAQFDYYFADENCAFHIAQLIELVLDKPLTADLPPWVIPVTIFDRLNQAKHQGNSLVSAIHYIPSTSSKFYNLYEKLSPELRSLAVHLYHHQKDFNNEKYQQLPTEQKVTLLEVLMSFIQLQLTLERDETRNSEFKRVLLKERIKLPAGISKAKSLLAITPSDKAPHLATKPSKVSLAVQSQPDSEYTVRFGFRLTYFDSLSPDTARVKFSNLEMLDVELALADNDIDIYKFDVLDLESFNPSYAKGFDNQNWAWRLRLGYEKQQAYCNDCAFFGLNTAAGYAHLLNASSITFALATIETFSINNNYYLSPGIEVGLLSRLNNSFALRTSIAKNTHHATHIKLELSNQLSPQSDVRFGWDYAETSRLSLQLNYYWD
;
A
#
# COMPACT_ATOMS: atom_id res chain seq x y z
N MET A 1 -65.14 83.91 8.15
CA MET A 1 -64.83 82.92 7.07
C MET A 1 -63.37 82.59 7.11
N SER A 2 -63.01 81.56 7.84
CA SER A 2 -61.69 80.90 7.74
C SER A 2 -61.56 79.82 8.82
N THR A 3 -62.08 78.62 8.65
CA THR A 3 -61.79 77.50 9.54
C THR A 3 -62.05 76.16 8.72
N SER A 4 -61.21 75.91 7.75
CA SER A 4 -61.27 74.59 7.05
C SER A 4 -59.93 74.04 6.54
N SER A 5 -58.81 74.67 6.96
CA SER A 5 -57.50 74.22 6.47
C SER A 5 -56.65 73.36 7.44
N SER A 6 -57.08 73.27 8.73
CA SER A 6 -56.30 72.52 9.74
C SER A 6 -56.63 71.05 9.88
N ALA A 7 -57.81 70.59 9.47
CA ALA A 7 -58.26 69.22 9.65
C ALA A 7 -57.70 68.26 8.58
N ALA A 8 -57.48 68.77 7.38
CA ALA A 8 -56.95 67.97 6.28
C ALA A 8 -55.47 67.63 6.44
N LEU A 9 -54.66 68.53 6.99
CA LEU A 9 -53.23 68.31 7.20
C LEU A 9 -52.97 67.30 8.34
N THR A 10 -53.82 67.30 9.37
CA THR A 10 -53.72 66.37 10.53
C THR A 10 -54.15 64.92 10.15
N PHE A 11 -55.10 64.83 9.18
CA PHE A 11 -55.50 63.51 8.66
C PHE A 11 -54.48 62.90 7.74
N LEU A 12 -53.85 63.71 6.85
CA LEU A 12 -52.76 63.26 5.98
C LEU A 12 -51.52 62.86 6.77
N MET A 13 -51.11 63.63 7.79
CA MET A 13 -49.99 63.26 8.66
C MET A 13 -50.21 61.97 9.44
N LYS A 14 -51.43 61.73 9.97
CA LYS A 14 -51.73 60.48 10.67
C LYS A 14 -51.82 59.28 9.72
N THR A 15 -52.22 59.45 8.45
CA THR A 15 -52.27 58.38 7.49
C THR A 15 -50.88 58.04 6.92
N VAL A 16 -50.02 59.03 6.70
CA VAL A 16 -48.63 58.79 6.25
C VAL A 16 -47.78 58.16 7.37
N LEU A 17 -47.97 58.56 8.66
CA LEU A 17 -47.31 57.89 9.80
C LEU A 17 -47.82 56.46 10.05
N LYS A 18 -49.08 56.11 9.73
CA LYS A 18 -49.58 54.73 9.83
C LYS A 18 -49.02 53.84 8.71
N TYR A 19 -48.86 54.33 7.50
CA TYR A 19 -48.30 53.57 6.40
C TYR A 19 -46.77 53.49 6.46
N SER A 20 -46.08 54.49 7.04
CA SER A 20 -44.65 54.44 7.33
C SER A 20 -44.29 53.47 8.48
N ALA A 21 -45.20 53.30 9.48
CA ALA A 21 -45.00 52.32 10.55
C ALA A 21 -45.30 50.87 10.10
N TYR A 22 -46.15 50.67 9.06
CA TYR A 22 -46.41 49.35 8.51
C TYR A 22 -45.40 48.93 7.43
N SER A 23 -44.66 49.86 6.79
CA SER A 23 -43.58 49.52 5.85
C SER A 23 -42.26 49.20 6.57
N LEU A 24 -42.09 49.52 7.87
CA LEU A 24 -40.94 49.16 8.70
C LEU A 24 -41.09 47.83 9.44
N LEU A 25 -42.25 47.14 9.33
CA LEU A 25 -42.53 45.86 9.98
C LEU A 25 -42.54 44.66 9.03
N PHE A 26 -42.17 44.84 7.73
CA PHE A 26 -42.01 43.78 6.77
C PHE A 26 -40.60 43.68 6.17
N TYR A 27 -39.54 44.16 6.87
CA TYR A 27 -38.29 43.49 6.76
C TYR A 27 -38.36 42.22 7.64
N SER A 28 -39.17 41.28 7.20
CA SER A 28 -39.03 39.91 7.57
C SER A 28 -37.60 39.53 7.25
N THR A 29 -36.73 39.52 8.23
CA THR A 29 -35.57 38.68 8.20
C THR A 29 -36.10 37.30 7.92
N ALA A 30 -36.08 36.87 6.65
CA ALA A 30 -36.08 35.47 6.34
C ALA A 30 -34.79 34.94 6.99
N THR A 31 -34.90 34.61 8.26
CA THR A 31 -33.97 33.69 8.90
C THR A 31 -34.15 32.42 8.07
N LEU A 32 -33.26 32.21 7.12
CA LEU A 32 -33.07 30.92 6.51
C LEU A 32 -32.87 29.97 7.69
N SER A 33 -33.95 29.31 8.10
CA SER A 33 -33.95 28.27 9.11
C SER A 33 -33.29 27.08 8.46
N PHE A 34 -31.96 26.95 8.64
CA PHE A 34 -31.26 25.73 8.25
C PHE A 34 -31.77 24.62 9.16
N ASP A 35 -32.33 23.58 8.57
CA ASP A 35 -32.59 22.36 9.34
C ASP A 35 -31.26 21.69 9.63
N THR A 36 -30.74 21.94 10.84
CA THR A 36 -29.47 21.34 11.29
C THR A 36 -29.54 19.82 11.31
N ASN A 37 -30.73 19.21 11.43
CA ASN A 37 -30.90 17.78 11.40
C ASN A 37 -30.73 17.25 9.96
N GLU A 38 -31.25 17.93 8.96
CA GLU A 38 -31.07 17.58 7.54
C GLU A 38 -29.58 17.73 7.14
N LEU A 39 -28.95 18.86 7.49
CA LEU A 39 -27.53 19.08 7.22
C LEU A 39 -26.62 18.06 7.93
N ALA A 40 -26.99 17.62 9.15
CA ALA A 40 -26.22 16.62 9.88
C ALA A 40 -26.26 15.22 9.23
N GLN A 41 -27.28 14.94 8.41
CA GLN A 41 -27.38 13.71 7.63
C GLN A 41 -26.62 13.79 6.28
N ASN A 42 -26.11 14.96 5.91
CA ASN A 42 -25.34 15.12 4.69
C ASN A 42 -24.07 14.27 4.71
N THR A 43 -23.85 13.52 3.65
CA THR A 43 -22.72 12.59 3.52
C THR A 43 -21.36 13.28 3.70
N THR A 44 -21.20 14.50 3.16
CA THR A 44 -19.93 15.25 3.32
C THR A 44 -19.68 15.63 4.78
N TRP A 45 -20.73 16.04 5.53
CA TRP A 45 -20.60 16.31 6.96
C TRP A 45 -20.18 15.08 7.74
N GLN A 46 -20.82 13.94 7.47
CA GLN A 46 -20.48 12.67 8.11
C GLN A 46 -19.05 12.22 7.81
N ARG A 47 -18.59 12.44 6.58
CA ARG A 47 -17.21 12.15 6.16
C ARG A 47 -16.20 13.11 6.81
N LEU A 48 -16.52 14.39 6.96
CA LEU A 48 -15.69 15.36 7.70
C LEU A 48 -15.51 14.97 9.18
N LEU A 49 -16.46 14.24 9.74
CA LEU A 49 -16.38 13.72 11.11
C LEU A 49 -15.82 12.29 11.20
N HIS A 50 -15.46 11.66 10.08
CA HIS A 50 -15.03 10.26 10.02
C HIS A 50 -15.99 9.29 10.74
N LEU A 51 -17.29 9.41 10.47
CA LEU A 51 -18.30 8.57 11.12
C LEU A 51 -18.30 7.15 10.57
N LYS A 52 -18.36 6.18 11.47
CA LYS A 52 -18.72 4.79 11.18
C LYS A 52 -20.24 4.65 10.95
N LYS A 53 -20.68 3.50 10.43
CA LYS A 53 -22.10 3.18 10.20
C LYS A 53 -22.93 3.20 11.50
N ASP A 54 -22.31 3.01 12.66
CA ASP A 54 -22.94 3.05 13.99
C ASP A 54 -23.07 4.48 14.55
N GLY A 55 -22.61 5.50 13.82
CA GLY A 55 -22.66 6.91 14.21
C GLY A 55 -21.51 7.39 15.09
N HIS A 56 -20.57 6.51 15.48
CA HIS A 56 -19.38 6.91 16.21
C HIS A 56 -18.28 7.39 15.26
N SER A 57 -17.49 8.37 15.72
CA SER A 57 -16.31 8.82 14.96
C SER A 57 -15.11 7.90 15.20
N LEU A 58 -14.31 7.72 14.13
CA LEU A 58 -12.98 7.09 14.20
C LEU A 58 -11.97 7.95 14.95
N ILE A 59 -12.19 9.27 15.01
CA ILE A 59 -11.28 10.23 15.66
C ILE A 59 -11.45 10.16 17.16
N LYS A 60 -10.33 10.04 17.89
CA LYS A 60 -10.30 9.90 19.36
C LYS A 60 -9.94 11.18 20.09
N SER A 61 -9.25 12.12 19.43
CA SER A 61 -8.86 13.38 20.07
C SER A 61 -10.06 14.28 20.34
N ALA A 62 -10.28 14.60 21.60
CA ALA A 62 -11.36 15.49 22.04
C ALA A 62 -11.26 16.90 21.41
N SER A 63 -10.04 17.37 21.12
CA SER A 63 -9.78 18.68 20.51
C SER A 63 -10.28 18.81 19.07
N PHE A 64 -10.63 17.71 18.43
CA PHE A 64 -11.22 17.70 17.09
C PHE A 64 -12.71 18.06 17.11
N PHE A 65 -13.39 17.86 18.22
CA PHE A 65 -14.83 18.12 18.39
C PHE A 65 -15.07 19.43 19.14
N LEU A 66 -16.11 20.14 18.72
CA LEU A 66 -16.55 21.39 19.32
C LEU A 66 -17.78 21.19 20.24
N SER A 67 -18.44 20.04 20.12
CA SER A 67 -19.51 19.60 21.03
C SER A 67 -18.93 18.94 22.27
N ASP A 68 -19.76 18.85 23.33
CA ASP A 68 -19.43 18.09 24.54
C ASP A 68 -19.36 16.57 24.17
N ASN A 69 -18.25 15.92 24.51
CA ASN A 69 -18.03 14.49 24.25
C ASN A 69 -19.06 13.58 24.93
N THR A 70 -19.72 14.03 25.98
CA THR A 70 -20.75 13.25 26.69
C THR A 70 -22.05 13.13 25.91
N GLN A 71 -22.27 13.98 24.90
CA GLN A 71 -23.47 14.04 24.08
C GLN A 71 -23.14 14.10 22.56
N PHE A 72 -22.07 13.46 22.14
CA PHE A 72 -21.69 13.48 20.74
C PHE A 72 -22.79 12.91 19.84
N SER A 73 -23.22 13.73 18.91
CA SER A 73 -23.97 13.32 17.71
C SER A 73 -23.59 14.22 16.55
N PRO A 74 -23.76 13.79 15.29
CA PRO A 74 -23.48 14.63 14.13
C PRO A 74 -24.23 15.97 14.15
N ALA A 75 -25.45 15.99 14.65
CA ALA A 75 -26.28 17.21 14.78
C ALA A 75 -25.78 18.15 15.89
N ASN A 76 -25.38 17.59 17.04
CA ASN A 76 -24.81 18.38 18.12
C ASN A 76 -23.47 19.00 17.72
N GLU A 77 -22.60 18.23 17.06
CA GLU A 77 -21.31 18.72 16.54
C GLU A 77 -21.51 19.80 15.47
N LEU A 78 -22.48 19.64 14.57
CA LEU A 78 -22.82 20.67 13.58
C LEU A 78 -23.28 21.97 14.26
N SER A 79 -24.18 21.87 15.22
CA SER A 79 -24.69 23.02 15.95
C SER A 79 -23.58 23.73 16.75
N ALA A 80 -22.74 22.96 17.44
CA ALA A 80 -21.58 23.48 18.17
C ALA A 80 -20.56 24.16 17.21
N THR A 81 -20.30 23.57 16.03
CA THR A 81 -19.44 24.15 15.01
C THR A 81 -19.96 25.49 14.51
N ILE A 82 -21.25 25.59 14.17
CA ILE A 82 -21.86 26.85 13.73
C ILE A 82 -21.76 27.92 14.84
N VAL A 83 -22.09 27.57 16.06
CA VAL A 83 -22.02 28.49 17.22
C VAL A 83 -20.57 28.94 17.47
N ALA A 84 -19.61 28.03 17.43
CA ALA A 84 -18.19 28.37 17.60
C ALA A 84 -17.72 29.35 16.53
N PHE A 85 -18.04 29.08 15.27
CA PHE A 85 -17.64 29.94 14.13
C PHE A 85 -18.28 31.34 14.15
N GLN A 86 -19.47 31.43 14.73
CA GLN A 86 -20.14 32.73 14.92
C GLN A 86 -19.58 33.51 16.10
N ARG A 87 -19.27 32.84 17.21
CA ARG A 87 -18.75 33.48 18.43
C ARG A 87 -17.27 33.83 18.34
N GLU A 88 -16.51 32.92 17.77
CA GLU A 88 -15.06 33.04 17.62
C GLU A 88 -14.64 32.70 16.15
N PRO A 89 -14.68 33.67 15.24
CA PRO A 89 -14.37 33.46 13.82
C PRO A 89 -12.98 32.85 13.57
N SER A 90 -12.03 33.03 14.49
CA SER A 90 -10.69 32.42 14.45
C SER A 90 -10.70 30.89 14.49
N SER A 91 -11.74 30.27 15.08
CA SER A 91 -11.91 28.82 15.11
C SER A 91 -12.05 28.20 13.71
N GLN A 92 -12.46 28.98 12.71
CA GLN A 92 -12.49 28.55 11.31
C GLN A 92 -11.09 28.29 10.75
N CYS A 93 -10.03 28.86 11.34
CA CYS A 93 -8.65 28.58 10.96
C CYS A 93 -8.19 27.17 11.36
N GLN A 94 -8.77 26.63 12.44
CA GLN A 94 -8.56 25.26 12.86
C GLN A 94 -9.37 24.27 12.00
N PHE A 95 -10.59 24.66 11.59
CA PHE A 95 -11.53 23.82 10.84
C PHE A 95 -11.94 24.42 9.49
N PRO A 96 -10.98 24.68 8.57
CA PRO A 96 -11.26 25.39 7.32
C PRO A 96 -12.09 24.57 6.31
N ALA A 97 -12.08 23.23 6.38
CA ALA A 97 -12.93 22.38 5.54
C ALA A 97 -14.39 22.45 5.98
N ARG A 98 -14.66 22.37 7.28
CA ARG A 98 -16.00 22.54 7.85
C ARG A 98 -16.56 23.92 7.48
N ALA A 99 -15.75 24.98 7.59
CA ALA A 99 -16.15 26.32 7.22
C ALA A 99 -16.45 26.47 5.72
N LYS A 100 -15.61 25.88 4.84
CA LYS A 100 -15.86 25.85 3.39
C LYS A 100 -17.17 25.11 3.06
N TRP A 101 -17.37 23.94 3.65
CA TRP A 101 -18.57 23.15 3.43
C TRP A 101 -19.84 23.88 3.93
N LEU A 102 -19.85 24.44 5.15
CA LEU A 102 -20.99 25.17 5.68
C LEU A 102 -21.38 26.37 4.79
N ARG A 103 -20.39 27.11 4.28
CA ARG A 103 -20.66 28.20 3.31
C ARG A 103 -21.26 27.67 2.02
N SER A 104 -20.83 26.52 1.52
CA SER A 104 -21.43 25.90 0.34
C SER A 104 -22.88 25.45 0.55
N GLN A 105 -23.26 25.16 1.81
CA GLN A 105 -24.64 24.87 2.20
C GLN A 105 -25.46 26.17 2.46
N GLY A 106 -24.87 27.34 2.22
CA GLY A 106 -25.53 28.64 2.41
C GLY A 106 -25.59 29.11 3.87
N VAL A 107 -24.89 28.45 4.81
CA VAL A 107 -24.85 28.89 6.22
C VAL A 107 -24.06 30.19 6.31
N PRO A 108 -24.65 31.29 6.85
CA PRO A 108 -23.97 32.57 6.99
C PRO A 108 -22.92 32.48 8.09
N LEU A 109 -21.65 32.55 7.72
CA LEU A 109 -20.52 32.57 8.65
C LEU A 109 -19.77 33.88 8.53
N PRO A 110 -19.30 34.50 9.64
CA PRO A 110 -18.44 35.66 9.61
C PRO A 110 -17.11 35.29 8.90
N ASN A 111 -16.46 36.29 8.34
CA ASN A 111 -15.13 36.06 7.78
C ASN A 111 -14.13 35.81 8.90
N PRO A 112 -13.26 34.80 8.80
CA PRO A 112 -12.20 34.58 9.76
C PRO A 112 -11.15 35.70 9.66
N PRO A 113 -10.38 35.93 10.72
CA PRO A 113 -9.14 36.69 10.62
C PRO A 113 -8.14 35.97 9.69
N ALA A 114 -6.99 36.58 9.42
CA ALA A 114 -5.92 35.90 8.69
C ALA A 114 -5.51 34.61 9.41
N CYS A 115 -5.61 33.48 8.73
CA CYS A 115 -5.25 32.16 9.26
C CYS A 115 -3.76 31.85 9.00
N VAL A 116 -2.86 32.66 9.58
CA VAL A 116 -1.43 32.69 9.24
C VAL A 116 -0.82 31.29 9.20
N ALA A 117 -1.04 30.47 10.22
CA ALA A 117 -0.45 29.13 10.28
C ALA A 117 -0.96 28.20 9.14
N PHE A 118 -2.25 28.25 8.83
CA PHE A 118 -2.82 27.48 7.72
C PHE A 118 -2.35 28.03 6.38
N ASP A 119 -2.32 29.35 6.22
CA ASP A 119 -1.93 30.01 4.99
C ASP A 119 -0.44 29.78 4.70
N ASP A 120 0.44 29.84 5.70
CA ASP A 120 1.86 29.53 5.58
C ASP A 120 2.05 28.07 5.17
N TRP A 121 1.38 27.14 5.86
CA TRP A 121 1.44 25.71 5.52
C TRP A 121 0.93 25.44 4.10
N LYS A 122 -0.20 26.03 3.71
CA LYS A 122 -0.79 25.86 2.37
C LYS A 122 0.07 26.49 1.28
N ASN A 123 0.69 27.65 1.55
CA ASN A 123 1.45 28.43 0.56
C ASN A 123 2.88 27.92 0.36
N GLU A 124 3.34 26.91 1.10
CA GLU A 124 4.63 26.26 0.83
C GLU A 124 4.70 25.63 -0.58
N GLY A 125 3.55 25.43 -1.25
CA GLY A 125 3.45 24.99 -2.64
C GLY A 125 2.15 25.44 -3.30
N ASN A 126 2.17 25.67 -4.60
CA ASN A 126 0.94 25.91 -5.39
C ASN A 126 0.22 24.57 -5.63
N TRP A 127 -0.36 24.01 -4.58
CA TRP A 127 -0.98 22.70 -4.59
C TRP A 127 -2.27 22.69 -5.41
N SER A 128 -2.30 21.89 -6.45
CA SER A 128 -3.39 21.85 -7.42
C SER A 128 -3.76 20.44 -7.88
N SER A 129 -3.03 19.42 -7.41
CA SER A 129 -3.30 18.04 -7.76
C SER A 129 -3.08 17.11 -6.59
N ILE A 130 -3.82 15.99 -6.58
CA ILE A 130 -3.71 14.92 -5.61
C ILE A 130 -3.40 13.64 -6.36
N SER A 131 -2.45 12.88 -5.83
CA SER A 131 -2.11 11.54 -6.27
C SER A 131 -2.07 10.59 -5.08
N LEU A 132 -2.40 9.33 -5.30
CA LEU A 132 -2.13 8.26 -4.36
C LEU A 132 -0.89 7.50 -4.79
N VAL A 133 0.00 7.23 -3.84
CA VAL A 133 1.26 6.54 -4.11
C VAL A 133 1.27 5.22 -3.37
N PHE A 134 1.46 4.13 -4.11
CA PHE A 134 1.70 2.79 -3.58
C PHE A 134 3.19 2.55 -3.48
N ALA A 135 3.69 2.18 -2.31
CA ALA A 135 5.02 1.61 -2.14
C ALA A 135 4.91 0.09 -2.02
N SER A 136 5.61 -0.65 -2.87
CA SER A 136 5.56 -2.12 -2.91
C SER A 136 5.94 -2.76 -1.56
N GLY A 137 5.53 -4.00 -1.32
CA GLY A 137 5.83 -4.72 -0.08
C GLY A 137 7.33 -4.80 0.23
N TYR A 138 7.66 -4.89 1.51
CA TYR A 138 9.02 -5.01 2.02
C TYR A 138 9.10 -6.09 3.10
N MET A 139 9.94 -7.10 2.89
CA MET A 139 9.93 -8.32 3.71
C MET A 139 10.67 -8.18 5.05
N SER A 140 11.37 -7.08 5.30
CA SER A 140 12.14 -6.88 6.55
C SER A 140 11.33 -6.22 7.67
N ASN A 141 10.11 -5.72 7.37
CA ASN A 141 9.24 -5.08 8.35
C ASN A 141 7.81 -5.64 8.24
N PRO A 142 7.25 -6.24 9.31
CA PRO A 142 5.90 -6.82 9.30
C PRO A 142 4.80 -5.84 8.84
N ALA A 143 4.84 -4.58 9.27
CA ALA A 143 3.86 -3.56 8.85
C ALA A 143 3.96 -3.21 7.36
N SER A 144 5.12 -3.44 6.74
CA SER A 144 5.38 -3.11 5.33
C SER A 144 5.18 -4.29 4.38
N LEU A 145 4.84 -5.48 4.88
CA LEU A 145 4.67 -6.69 4.07
C LEU A 145 3.60 -6.53 2.98
N TYR A 146 2.52 -5.83 3.30
CA TYR A 146 1.38 -5.61 2.40
C TYR A 146 1.57 -4.45 1.42
N GLY A 147 2.69 -3.76 1.49
CA GLY A 147 2.86 -2.47 0.86
C GLY A 147 2.39 -1.32 1.73
N HIS A 148 2.53 -0.11 1.22
CA HIS A 148 2.13 1.11 1.94
C HIS A 148 1.48 2.10 0.99
N MET A 149 0.54 2.88 1.51
CA MET A 149 -0.17 3.91 0.76
C MET A 149 0.15 5.30 1.33
N LEU A 150 0.44 6.22 0.43
CA LEU A 150 0.69 7.64 0.72
C LEU A 150 -0.23 8.50 -0.12
N LEU A 151 -0.56 9.67 0.38
CA LEU A 151 -1.16 10.73 -0.42
C LEU A 151 -0.07 11.74 -0.80
N LYS A 152 -0.03 12.13 -2.07
CA LYS A 152 0.87 13.15 -2.59
C LYS A 152 0.08 14.36 -3.07
N ILE A 153 0.49 15.54 -2.64
CA ILE A 153 -0.09 16.83 -3.05
C ILE A 153 0.94 17.51 -3.95
N GLY A 154 0.59 17.67 -5.22
CA GLY A 154 1.48 18.21 -6.24
C GLY A 154 1.13 19.64 -6.65
N SER A 155 2.13 20.34 -7.20
CA SER A 155 1.95 21.62 -7.87
C SER A 155 1.61 21.42 -9.37
N GLN A 156 1.11 22.47 -10.03
CA GLN A 156 0.85 22.43 -11.49
C GLN A 156 2.14 22.32 -12.33
N SER A 157 3.29 22.67 -11.78
CA SER A 157 4.55 22.58 -12.48
C SER A 157 5.19 21.21 -12.27
N ASP A 158 5.17 20.36 -13.27
CA ASP A 158 5.84 19.03 -13.28
C ASP A 158 7.37 19.08 -13.04
N HIS A 159 7.93 20.26 -12.76
CA HIS A 159 9.38 20.46 -12.74
C HIS A 159 10.05 20.09 -11.41
N ASN A 160 9.31 19.91 -10.30
CA ASN A 160 9.88 19.63 -8.98
C ASN A 160 9.08 18.60 -8.17
N ILE A 161 8.83 17.44 -8.75
CA ILE A 161 8.10 16.32 -8.11
C ILE A 161 8.63 16.01 -6.69
N LEU A 162 9.91 16.19 -6.45
CA LEU A 162 10.55 15.93 -5.15
C LEU A 162 10.20 16.98 -4.08
N LEU A 163 9.72 18.16 -4.48
CA LEU A 163 9.30 19.23 -3.56
C LEU A 163 7.81 19.16 -3.23
N ASP A 164 7.06 18.29 -3.91
CA ASP A 164 5.67 18.05 -3.58
C ASP A 164 5.52 17.62 -2.11
N ARG A 165 4.35 17.85 -1.55
CA ARG A 165 4.02 17.40 -0.18
C ARG A 165 3.52 15.97 -0.21
N SER A 166 3.98 15.14 0.68
CA SER A 166 3.41 13.81 0.90
C SER A 166 2.85 13.68 2.31
N VAL A 167 1.76 12.97 2.40
CA VAL A 167 1.04 12.72 3.63
C VAL A 167 1.04 11.23 3.89
N ASN A 168 1.47 10.88 5.08
CA ASN A 168 1.46 9.54 5.60
C ASN A 168 0.41 9.42 6.70
N TYR A 169 -0.18 8.23 6.84
CA TYR A 169 -0.92 7.83 8.02
C TYR A 169 -0.25 6.61 8.64
N GLY A 170 0.04 6.65 9.91
CA GLY A 170 0.77 5.58 10.57
C GLY A 170 0.63 5.56 12.08
N ALA A 171 0.97 4.42 12.67
CA ALA A 171 1.04 4.24 14.11
C ALA A 171 2.21 5.03 14.72
N ILE A 172 1.99 5.56 15.91
CA ILE A 172 3.03 6.16 16.76
C ILE A 172 3.60 5.03 17.62
N VAL A 173 4.72 4.48 17.20
CA VAL A 173 5.38 3.33 17.84
C VAL A 173 6.60 3.82 18.61
N PRO A 174 6.81 3.42 19.88
CA PRO A 174 8.05 3.69 20.61
C PRO A 174 9.28 3.08 19.90
N GLU A 175 10.41 3.76 19.93
CA GLU A 175 11.64 3.31 19.25
C GLU A 175 12.15 1.94 19.75
N ASP A 176 11.94 1.62 21.04
CA ASP A 176 12.41 0.38 21.66
C ASP A 176 11.31 -0.69 21.79
N GLU A 177 10.23 -0.63 21.00
CA GLU A 177 9.13 -1.58 21.11
C GLU A 177 9.56 -3.00 20.70
N ASN A 178 9.24 -4.00 21.53
CA ASN A 178 9.51 -5.39 21.22
C ASN A 178 8.69 -5.86 19.99
N GLY A 179 9.29 -6.57 19.04
CA GLY A 179 8.65 -6.99 17.81
C GLY A 179 7.38 -7.84 17.98
N LEU A 180 7.32 -8.70 19.01
CA LEU A 180 6.10 -9.50 19.31
C LEU A 180 4.99 -8.62 19.88
N VAL A 181 5.34 -7.67 20.75
CA VAL A 181 4.40 -6.69 21.31
C VAL A 181 3.89 -5.79 20.19
N TYR A 182 4.77 -5.36 19.28
CA TYR A 182 4.41 -4.60 18.09
C TYR A 182 3.36 -5.32 17.22
N ILE A 183 3.57 -6.60 16.94
CA ILE A 183 2.62 -7.40 16.16
C ILE A 183 1.29 -7.55 16.91
N ALA A 184 1.32 -7.86 18.21
CA ALA A 184 0.11 -8.04 19.02
C ALA A 184 -0.71 -6.75 19.11
N LYS A 185 -0.08 -5.62 19.46
CA LYS A 185 -0.75 -4.31 19.51
C LYS A 185 -1.27 -3.86 18.14
N GLY A 186 -0.54 -4.15 17.07
CA GLY A 186 -0.95 -3.82 15.71
C GLY A 186 -2.18 -4.62 15.25
N LEU A 187 -2.30 -5.89 15.66
CA LEU A 187 -3.45 -6.74 15.29
C LEU A 187 -4.70 -6.46 16.14
N PHE A 188 -4.52 -6.21 17.44
CA PHE A 188 -5.65 -6.10 18.39
C PHE A 188 -5.95 -4.65 18.84
N GLY A 189 -5.24 -3.67 18.27
CA GLY A 189 -5.29 -2.28 18.72
C GLY A 189 -4.39 -2.04 19.94
N GLY A 190 -3.86 -0.84 20.06
CA GLY A 190 -2.99 -0.46 21.17
C GLY A 190 -1.96 0.60 20.79
N TYR A 191 -1.98 1.04 19.54
CA TYR A 191 -1.24 2.22 19.08
C TYR A 191 -2.19 3.35 18.74
N GLN A 192 -1.79 4.56 19.11
CA GLN A 192 -2.35 5.76 18.54
C GLN A 192 -1.76 5.96 17.14
N ALA A 193 -2.55 6.52 16.23
CA ALA A 193 -2.14 6.85 14.89
C ALA A 193 -2.61 8.25 14.50
N GLY A 194 -2.01 8.78 13.45
CA GLY A 194 -2.40 10.06 12.90
C GLY A 194 -1.79 10.32 11.53
N PHE A 195 -2.26 11.41 10.95
CA PHE A 195 -1.68 11.94 9.72
C PHE A 195 -0.42 12.73 10.03
N SER A 196 0.60 12.55 9.21
CA SER A 196 1.82 13.34 9.22
C SER A 196 2.15 13.79 7.80
N ASP A 197 2.70 14.98 7.66
CA ASP A 197 3.08 15.52 6.38
C ASP A 197 4.56 15.85 6.32
N GLN A 198 5.17 15.62 5.17
CA GLN A 198 6.55 15.97 4.87
C GLN A 198 6.72 16.16 3.37
N ARG A 199 7.89 16.67 2.96
CA ARG A 199 8.19 16.78 1.53
C ARG A 199 8.36 15.39 0.92
N PHE A 200 7.87 15.18 -0.29
CA PHE A 200 7.86 13.87 -0.96
C PHE A 200 9.28 13.27 -1.12
N PHE A 201 10.31 14.11 -1.22
CA PHE A 201 11.68 13.59 -1.31
C PHE A 201 12.11 12.77 -0.10
N HIS A 202 11.60 13.05 1.12
CA HIS A 202 11.87 12.24 2.30
C HIS A 202 11.28 10.84 2.16
N HIS A 203 10.01 10.75 1.75
CA HIS A 203 9.39 9.44 1.51
C HIS A 203 9.99 8.74 0.29
N HIS A 204 10.32 9.48 -0.77
CA HIS A 204 11.02 8.92 -1.92
C HIS A 204 12.39 8.38 -1.51
N HIS A 205 13.13 9.09 -0.65
CA HIS A 205 14.41 8.62 -0.13
C HIS A 205 14.21 7.36 0.72
N ASN A 206 13.36 7.40 1.74
CA ASN A 206 13.13 6.28 2.64
C ASN A 206 12.63 5.03 1.89
N TYR A 207 11.59 5.14 1.07
CA TYR A 207 11.01 3.98 0.39
C TYR A 207 11.81 3.52 -0.83
N SER A 208 12.23 4.42 -1.71
CA SER A 208 12.89 4.05 -2.96
C SER A 208 14.40 3.87 -2.81
N ALA A 209 15.05 4.63 -1.92
CA ALA A 209 16.47 4.50 -1.67
C ALA A 209 16.76 3.54 -0.51
N ASP A 210 16.27 3.79 0.70
CA ASP A 210 16.63 3.01 1.87
C ASP A 210 15.95 1.63 1.91
N GLU A 211 14.61 1.57 1.69
CA GLU A 211 13.86 0.32 1.69
C GLU A 211 13.84 -0.38 0.31
N LEU A 212 14.38 0.23 -0.73
CA LEU A 212 14.46 -0.31 -2.10
C LEU A 212 13.11 -0.72 -2.70
N ARG A 213 12.06 0.01 -2.37
CA ARG A 213 10.68 -0.25 -2.81
C ARG A 213 10.35 0.53 -4.07
N ASP A 214 9.73 -0.14 -5.02
CA ASP A 214 9.15 0.52 -6.19
C ASP A 214 7.92 1.32 -5.79
N LEU A 215 7.75 2.52 -6.38
CA LEU A 215 6.61 3.38 -6.12
C LEU A 215 5.73 3.48 -7.38
N TRP A 216 4.42 3.53 -7.16
CA TRP A 216 3.41 3.70 -8.19
C TRP A 216 2.52 4.87 -7.84
N GLU A 217 2.56 5.92 -8.62
CA GLU A 217 1.76 7.12 -8.43
C GLU A 217 0.53 7.09 -9.34
N TYR A 218 -0.65 7.22 -8.73
CA TYR A 218 -1.95 7.31 -9.39
C TYR A 218 -2.47 8.73 -9.25
N LYS A 219 -2.39 9.51 -10.32
CA LYS A 219 -2.86 10.90 -10.35
C LYS A 219 -4.38 10.92 -10.47
N LEU A 220 -5.04 11.66 -9.57
CA LEU A 220 -6.49 11.74 -9.51
C LEU A 220 -7.04 12.85 -10.41
N ASN A 221 -8.21 12.60 -10.99
CA ASN A 221 -8.95 13.55 -11.81
C ASN A 221 -9.98 14.27 -10.93
N LEU A 222 -9.50 15.25 -10.15
CA LEU A 222 -10.29 16.07 -9.22
C LEU A 222 -10.34 17.51 -9.69
N THR A 223 -11.44 18.20 -9.40
CA THR A 223 -11.58 19.64 -9.65
C THR A 223 -10.75 20.43 -8.63
N PRO A 224 -10.39 21.70 -8.93
CA PRO A 224 -9.69 22.56 -7.99
C PRO A 224 -10.41 22.74 -6.64
N ASP A 225 -11.74 22.80 -6.66
CA ASP A 225 -12.56 22.93 -5.43
C ASP A 225 -12.51 21.69 -4.55
N GLU A 226 -12.46 20.50 -5.15
CA GLU A 226 -12.32 19.22 -4.46
C GLU A 226 -10.92 19.07 -3.87
N VAL A 227 -9.89 19.41 -4.64
CA VAL A 227 -8.50 19.44 -4.16
C VAL A 227 -8.39 20.38 -2.97
N GLU A 228 -8.97 21.60 -3.04
CA GLU A 228 -8.96 22.55 -1.94
C GLU A 228 -9.68 22.01 -0.70
N LEU A 229 -10.81 21.31 -0.86
CA LEU A 229 -11.55 20.74 0.28
C LEU A 229 -10.75 19.65 0.98
N ILE A 230 -10.09 18.77 0.22
CA ILE A 230 -9.22 17.71 0.76
C ILE A 230 -8.04 18.32 1.52
N ILE A 231 -7.37 19.34 0.96
CA ILE A 231 -6.24 20.03 1.61
C ILE A 231 -6.68 20.69 2.93
N LYS A 232 -7.84 21.34 2.94
CA LYS A 232 -8.39 21.96 4.14
C LYS A 232 -8.73 20.91 5.20
N HIS A 233 -9.29 19.78 4.79
CA HIS A 233 -9.62 18.71 5.74
C HIS A 233 -8.37 18.02 6.27
N LEU A 234 -7.36 17.82 5.42
CA LEU A 234 -6.07 17.33 5.88
C LEU A 234 -5.46 18.19 6.99
N TRP A 235 -5.53 19.52 6.87
CA TRP A 235 -5.10 20.43 7.93
C TRP A 235 -5.82 20.17 9.26
N GLU A 236 -7.13 19.91 9.21
CA GLU A 236 -7.93 19.56 10.40
C GLU A 236 -7.45 18.24 11.02
N LEU A 237 -6.98 17.30 10.20
CA LEU A 237 -6.57 15.95 10.63
C LEU A 237 -5.13 15.85 11.11
N LEU A 238 -4.22 16.79 10.79
CA LEU A 238 -2.81 16.72 11.19
C LEU A 238 -2.62 16.64 12.73
N ASN A 239 -3.59 17.13 13.51
CA ASN A 239 -3.56 17.05 14.98
C ASN A 239 -4.59 16.07 15.54
N ALA A 240 -5.29 15.33 14.67
CA ALA A 240 -6.26 14.33 15.07
C ALA A 240 -5.58 12.99 15.38
N GLN A 241 -6.08 12.31 16.40
CA GLN A 241 -5.60 10.98 16.81
C GLN A 241 -6.67 9.93 16.53
N PHE A 242 -6.21 8.76 16.10
CA PHE A 242 -7.01 7.59 15.79
C PHE A 242 -6.43 6.37 16.51
N ASP A 243 -7.17 5.28 16.56
CA ASP A 243 -6.62 3.98 16.87
C ASP A 243 -6.02 3.35 15.59
N TYR A 244 -4.99 2.54 15.74
CA TYR A 244 -4.34 1.86 14.61
C TYR A 244 -4.54 0.35 14.68
N TYR A 245 -4.96 -0.22 13.56
CA TYR A 245 -5.06 -1.66 13.36
C TYR A 245 -4.38 -2.06 12.06
N PHE A 246 -3.54 -3.08 12.07
CA PHE A 246 -2.85 -3.54 10.87
C PHE A 246 -3.82 -4.06 9.80
N ALA A 247 -4.91 -4.71 10.25
CA ALA A 247 -5.80 -5.44 9.36
C ALA A 247 -6.83 -4.54 8.66
N ASP A 248 -7.42 -3.55 9.33
CA ASP A 248 -8.57 -2.80 8.83
C ASP A 248 -8.39 -1.27 8.85
N GLU A 249 -8.16 -0.64 10.00
CA GLU A 249 -8.01 0.82 10.14
C GLU A 249 -6.54 1.24 9.94
N ASN A 250 -5.94 0.85 8.83
CA ASN A 250 -4.54 1.10 8.46
C ASN A 250 -4.38 2.33 7.52
N CYS A 251 -3.17 2.53 7.00
CA CYS A 251 -2.88 3.67 6.12
C CYS A 251 -3.76 3.72 4.88
N ALA A 252 -4.06 2.58 4.26
CA ALA A 252 -4.86 2.53 3.04
C ALA A 252 -6.32 2.94 3.31
N PHE A 253 -6.88 2.48 4.43
CA PHE A 253 -8.24 2.82 4.84
C PHE A 253 -8.39 4.33 5.10
N HIS A 254 -7.55 4.91 5.96
CA HIS A 254 -7.70 6.32 6.36
C HIS A 254 -7.35 7.30 5.23
N ILE A 255 -6.37 6.98 4.38
CA ILE A 255 -6.07 7.81 3.21
C ILE A 255 -7.20 7.70 2.16
N ALA A 256 -7.81 6.51 1.99
CA ALA A 256 -8.98 6.37 1.13
C ALA A 256 -10.16 7.21 1.65
N GLN A 257 -10.45 7.17 2.97
CA GLN A 257 -11.50 8.01 3.57
C GLN A 257 -11.29 9.52 3.35
N LEU A 258 -10.03 9.98 3.40
CA LEU A 258 -9.72 11.38 3.11
C LEU A 258 -10.10 11.77 1.67
N ILE A 259 -9.84 10.90 0.69
CA ILE A 259 -10.24 11.13 -0.71
C ILE A 259 -11.76 11.00 -0.90
N GLU A 260 -12.39 10.07 -0.19
CA GLU A 260 -13.84 9.85 -0.25
C GLU A 260 -14.66 11.08 0.12
N LEU A 261 -14.07 12.06 0.82
CA LEU A 261 -14.71 13.33 1.16
C LEU A 261 -15.38 13.99 -0.06
N VAL A 262 -14.81 13.82 -1.25
CA VAL A 262 -15.26 14.43 -2.49
C VAL A 262 -15.82 13.43 -3.51
N LEU A 263 -15.72 12.12 -3.28
CA LEU A 263 -16.13 11.11 -4.24
C LEU A 263 -17.63 10.82 -4.18
N ASP A 264 -18.23 10.52 -5.35
CA ASP A 264 -19.63 10.09 -5.48
C ASP A 264 -19.88 8.78 -4.72
N LYS A 265 -18.93 7.83 -4.84
CA LYS A 265 -18.99 6.52 -4.17
C LYS A 265 -17.73 6.30 -3.34
N PRO A 266 -17.86 5.78 -2.13
CA PRO A 266 -16.70 5.49 -1.29
C PRO A 266 -15.89 4.31 -1.86
N LEU A 267 -14.57 4.41 -1.78
CA LEU A 267 -13.61 3.34 -2.13
C LEU A 267 -13.61 2.22 -1.08
N THR A 268 -13.94 2.57 0.17
CA THR A 268 -14.00 1.66 1.31
C THR A 268 -15.37 0.98 1.50
N ALA A 269 -16.35 1.25 0.60
CA ALA A 269 -17.66 0.60 0.68
C ALA A 269 -17.52 -0.91 0.50
N ASP A 270 -18.25 -1.66 1.33
CA ASP A 270 -18.35 -3.12 1.24
C ASP A 270 -17.00 -3.85 1.22
N LEU A 271 -15.96 -3.27 1.84
CA LEU A 271 -14.72 -3.96 2.12
C LEU A 271 -14.96 -5.06 3.16
N PRO A 272 -14.23 -6.20 3.07
CA PRO A 272 -14.17 -7.15 4.16
C PRO A 272 -13.58 -6.49 5.43
N PRO A 273 -13.64 -7.13 6.60
CA PRO A 273 -13.08 -6.61 7.84
C PRO A 273 -11.54 -6.57 7.86
N TRP A 274 -10.92 -6.48 6.69
CA TRP A 274 -9.49 -6.23 6.46
C TRP A 274 -9.31 -5.40 5.20
N VAL A 275 -8.35 -4.50 5.23
CA VAL A 275 -8.06 -3.59 4.13
C VAL A 275 -6.60 -3.71 3.72
N ILE A 276 -6.36 -4.09 2.47
CA ILE A 276 -5.02 -4.22 1.91
C ILE A 276 -4.81 -3.12 0.87
N PRO A 277 -3.64 -2.44 0.85
CA PRO A 277 -3.41 -1.33 -0.07
C PRO A 277 -3.73 -1.65 -1.54
N VAL A 278 -3.38 -2.82 -2.06
CA VAL A 278 -3.66 -3.20 -3.46
C VAL A 278 -5.15 -3.22 -3.79
N THR A 279 -6.02 -3.58 -2.83
CA THR A 279 -7.48 -3.54 -3.01
C THR A 279 -7.97 -2.11 -3.24
N ILE A 280 -7.44 -1.15 -2.48
CA ILE A 280 -7.80 0.27 -2.66
C ILE A 280 -7.34 0.76 -4.04
N PHE A 281 -6.12 0.37 -4.50
CA PHE A 281 -5.62 0.76 -5.83
C PHE A 281 -6.41 0.12 -6.98
N ASP A 282 -6.91 -1.11 -6.81
CA ASP A 282 -7.80 -1.74 -7.78
C ASP A 282 -9.13 -0.99 -7.87
N ARG A 283 -9.78 -0.71 -6.74
CA ARG A 283 -11.03 0.06 -6.68
C ARG A 283 -10.85 1.47 -7.23
N LEU A 284 -9.73 2.12 -6.91
CA LEU A 284 -9.37 3.44 -7.43
C LEU A 284 -9.31 3.45 -8.96
N ASN A 285 -8.67 2.43 -9.54
CA ASN A 285 -8.54 2.31 -11.00
C ASN A 285 -9.88 2.04 -11.71
N GLN A 286 -10.81 1.37 -11.03
CA GLN A 286 -12.15 1.09 -11.55
C GLN A 286 -13.14 2.22 -11.28
N ALA A 287 -12.84 3.12 -10.33
CA ALA A 287 -13.74 4.18 -9.91
C ALA A 287 -14.00 5.21 -11.00
N LYS A 288 -15.26 5.65 -11.05
CA LYS A 288 -15.67 6.82 -11.83
C LYS A 288 -16.11 7.92 -10.90
N HIS A 289 -15.78 9.14 -11.25
CA HIS A 289 -16.15 10.34 -10.53
C HIS A 289 -16.66 11.37 -11.55
N GLN A 290 -17.84 11.93 -11.33
CA GLN A 290 -18.52 12.84 -12.28
C GLN A 290 -18.56 12.30 -13.72
N GLY A 291 -18.77 10.98 -13.88
CA GLY A 291 -18.85 10.29 -15.17
C GLY A 291 -17.51 9.95 -15.84
N ASN A 292 -16.38 10.44 -15.34
CA ASN A 292 -15.04 10.19 -15.87
C ASN A 292 -14.28 9.17 -15.02
N SER A 293 -13.18 8.60 -15.55
CA SER A 293 -12.25 7.81 -14.74
C SER A 293 -11.67 8.68 -13.63
N LEU A 294 -11.66 8.16 -12.40
CA LEU A 294 -11.05 8.85 -11.25
C LEU A 294 -9.53 8.94 -11.39
N VAL A 295 -8.89 7.96 -12.03
CA VAL A 295 -7.44 7.97 -12.31
C VAL A 295 -7.19 8.58 -13.68
N SER A 296 -6.40 9.66 -13.74
CA SER A 296 -6.01 10.34 -14.98
C SER A 296 -4.68 9.82 -15.56
N ALA A 297 -3.75 9.41 -14.71
CA ALA A 297 -2.45 8.87 -15.13
C ALA A 297 -1.86 7.96 -14.04
N ILE A 298 -1.02 7.01 -14.47
CA ILE A 298 -0.25 6.13 -13.59
C ILE A 298 1.22 6.25 -13.93
N HIS A 299 2.05 6.56 -12.93
CA HIS A 299 3.50 6.73 -13.08
C HIS A 299 4.23 5.70 -12.23
N TYR A 300 5.19 5.01 -12.84
CA TYR A 300 6.10 4.10 -12.15
C TYR A 300 7.38 4.81 -11.77
N ILE A 301 7.76 4.72 -10.51
CA ILE A 301 9.00 5.29 -9.96
C ILE A 301 9.83 4.11 -9.44
N PRO A 302 10.81 3.62 -10.23
CA PRO A 302 11.63 2.48 -9.84
C PRO A 302 12.52 2.81 -8.65
N SER A 303 12.68 1.85 -7.75
CA SER A 303 13.66 1.89 -6.66
C SER A 303 15.10 1.92 -7.17
N THR A 304 16.03 2.22 -6.27
CA THR A 304 17.47 2.20 -6.60
C THR A 304 17.90 0.81 -7.08
N SER A 305 17.39 -0.27 -6.47
CA SER A 305 17.66 -1.65 -6.92
C SER A 305 17.05 -1.95 -8.29
N SER A 306 15.78 -1.60 -8.49
CA SER A 306 15.10 -1.81 -9.78
C SER A 306 15.75 -1.02 -10.91
N LYS A 307 16.21 0.21 -10.66
CA LYS A 307 17.01 0.99 -11.63
C LYS A 307 18.26 0.24 -12.05
N PHE A 308 19.03 -0.25 -11.08
CA PHE A 308 20.26 -0.99 -11.35
C PHE A 308 19.97 -2.27 -12.16
N TYR A 309 19.04 -3.12 -11.68
CA TYR A 309 18.75 -4.39 -12.35
C TYR A 309 18.20 -4.20 -13.76
N ASN A 310 17.30 -3.24 -13.96
CA ASN A 310 16.75 -2.92 -15.28
C ASN A 310 17.84 -2.46 -16.28
N LEU A 311 18.85 -1.76 -15.83
CA LEU A 311 19.98 -1.37 -16.67
C LEU A 311 20.94 -2.54 -16.90
N TYR A 312 21.25 -3.32 -15.87
CA TYR A 312 22.15 -4.45 -15.91
C TYR A 312 21.66 -5.57 -16.84
N GLU A 313 20.37 -5.89 -16.81
CA GLU A 313 19.75 -6.91 -17.66
C GLU A 313 19.86 -6.59 -19.16
N LYS A 314 20.00 -5.33 -19.52
CA LYS A 314 20.17 -4.89 -20.92
C LYS A 314 21.60 -4.96 -21.44
N LEU A 315 22.56 -5.19 -20.55
CA LEU A 315 23.94 -5.43 -20.97
C LEU A 315 24.09 -6.82 -21.63
N SER A 316 24.93 -6.91 -22.66
CA SER A 316 25.38 -8.20 -23.18
C SER A 316 26.19 -8.97 -22.13
N PRO A 317 26.31 -10.30 -22.23
CA PRO A 317 27.12 -11.09 -21.30
C PRO A 317 28.56 -10.59 -21.16
N GLU A 318 29.17 -10.11 -22.26
CA GLU A 318 30.54 -9.59 -22.32
C GLU A 318 30.62 -8.28 -21.51
N LEU A 319 29.65 -7.36 -21.69
CA LEU A 319 29.59 -6.10 -20.95
C LEU A 319 29.29 -6.34 -19.48
N ARG A 320 28.47 -7.33 -19.11
CA ARG A 320 28.26 -7.71 -17.70
C ARG A 320 29.56 -8.20 -17.07
N SER A 321 30.29 -9.08 -17.74
CA SER A 321 31.59 -9.56 -17.27
C SER A 321 32.60 -8.42 -17.10
N LEU A 322 32.64 -7.47 -18.04
CA LEU A 322 33.51 -6.29 -17.95
C LEU A 322 33.07 -5.35 -16.81
N ALA A 323 31.77 -5.15 -16.61
CA ALA A 323 31.27 -4.36 -15.48
C ALA A 323 31.71 -4.94 -14.12
N VAL A 324 31.59 -6.25 -13.94
CA VAL A 324 32.08 -6.98 -12.76
C VAL A 324 33.59 -6.81 -12.58
N HIS A 325 34.36 -6.99 -13.68
CA HIS A 325 35.81 -6.80 -13.65
C HIS A 325 36.19 -5.37 -13.19
N LEU A 326 35.60 -4.34 -13.80
CA LEU A 326 35.87 -2.94 -13.46
C LEU A 326 35.46 -2.58 -12.01
N TYR A 327 34.41 -3.20 -11.47
CA TYR A 327 34.03 -3.03 -10.08
C TYR A 327 35.08 -3.59 -9.11
N HIS A 328 35.57 -4.79 -9.37
CA HIS A 328 36.59 -5.40 -8.53
C HIS A 328 37.98 -4.76 -8.69
N HIS A 329 38.30 -4.26 -9.88
CA HIS A 329 39.57 -3.61 -10.26
C HIS A 329 39.35 -2.15 -10.60
N GLN A 330 38.92 -1.34 -9.64
CA GLN A 330 38.35 0.01 -9.77
C GLN A 330 39.19 1.04 -10.55
N LYS A 331 40.47 0.76 -10.80
CA LYS A 331 41.37 1.66 -11.55
C LYS A 331 41.70 1.15 -12.97
N ASP A 332 41.15 0.01 -13.36
CA ASP A 332 41.51 -0.66 -14.62
C ASP A 332 40.70 -0.18 -15.84
N PHE A 333 40.44 1.14 -15.93
CA PHE A 333 39.82 1.74 -17.10
C PHE A 333 40.79 1.85 -18.32
N ASN A 334 42.06 1.55 -18.12
CA ASN A 334 43.02 1.38 -19.22
C ASN A 334 42.95 -0.03 -19.88
N ASN A 335 42.13 -0.93 -19.35
CA ASN A 335 41.88 -2.24 -19.91
C ASN A 335 41.51 -2.15 -21.38
N GLU A 336 42.15 -2.96 -22.23
CA GLU A 336 41.97 -2.96 -23.69
C GLU A 336 40.51 -3.18 -24.10
N LYS A 337 39.79 -4.10 -23.41
CA LYS A 337 38.38 -4.36 -23.66
C LYS A 337 37.52 -3.12 -23.46
N TYR A 338 37.80 -2.34 -22.40
CA TYR A 338 37.06 -1.08 -22.14
C TYR A 338 37.42 -0.01 -23.17
N GLN A 339 38.72 0.12 -23.52
CA GLN A 339 39.17 1.16 -24.42
C GLN A 339 38.62 0.96 -25.87
N GLN A 340 38.47 -0.27 -26.31
CA GLN A 340 37.94 -0.61 -27.63
C GLN A 340 36.42 -0.48 -27.77
N LEU A 341 35.68 -0.30 -26.66
CA LEU A 341 34.22 -0.13 -26.70
C LEU A 341 33.80 1.14 -27.46
N PRO A 342 32.73 1.04 -28.26
CA PRO A 342 32.04 2.23 -28.79
C PRO A 342 31.59 3.16 -27.66
N THR A 343 31.56 4.47 -27.93
CA THR A 343 31.20 5.50 -26.96
C THR A 343 29.87 5.24 -26.26
N GLU A 344 28.83 4.79 -27.00
CA GLU A 344 27.52 4.43 -26.41
C GLU A 344 27.62 3.31 -25.38
N GLN A 345 28.42 2.28 -25.67
CA GLN A 345 28.60 1.16 -24.76
C GLN A 345 29.42 1.56 -23.52
N LYS A 346 30.42 2.44 -23.67
CA LYS A 346 31.14 3.03 -22.52
C LYS A 346 30.17 3.79 -21.62
N VAL A 347 29.32 4.66 -22.20
CA VAL A 347 28.32 5.42 -21.43
C VAL A 347 27.36 4.48 -20.70
N THR A 348 26.80 3.50 -21.39
CA THR A 348 25.87 2.52 -20.78
C THR A 348 26.53 1.75 -19.64
N LEU A 349 27.76 1.30 -19.83
CA LEU A 349 28.53 0.56 -18.82
C LEU A 349 28.79 1.41 -17.57
N LEU A 350 29.21 2.68 -17.76
CA LEU A 350 29.44 3.60 -16.65
C LEU A 350 28.13 3.95 -15.91
N GLU A 351 27.00 4.09 -16.61
CA GLU A 351 25.69 4.31 -16.00
C GLU A 351 25.25 3.12 -15.15
N VAL A 352 25.45 1.88 -15.63
CA VAL A 352 25.19 0.66 -14.84
C VAL A 352 26.06 0.64 -13.59
N LEU A 353 27.37 0.90 -13.73
CA LEU A 353 28.29 0.93 -12.58
C LEU A 353 27.94 2.04 -11.59
N MET A 354 27.57 3.24 -12.05
CA MET A 354 27.11 4.33 -11.17
C MET A 354 25.81 3.96 -10.44
N SER A 355 24.88 3.32 -11.14
CA SER A 355 23.63 2.85 -10.53
C SER A 355 23.88 1.77 -9.48
N PHE A 356 24.82 0.85 -9.74
CA PHE A 356 25.23 -0.16 -8.77
C PHE A 356 25.90 0.46 -7.53
N ILE A 357 26.83 1.40 -7.73
CA ILE A 357 27.48 2.09 -6.62
C ILE A 357 26.48 2.89 -5.79
N GLN A 358 25.49 3.53 -6.44
CA GLN A 358 24.42 4.18 -5.70
C GLN A 358 23.65 3.18 -4.84
N LEU A 359 23.34 1.98 -5.35
CA LEU A 359 22.71 0.91 -4.58
C LEU A 359 23.58 0.46 -3.39
N GLN A 360 24.90 0.29 -3.57
CA GLN A 360 25.81 -0.11 -2.48
C GLN A 360 25.90 0.96 -1.39
N LEU A 361 25.96 2.24 -1.76
CA LEU A 361 25.97 3.36 -0.82
C LEU A 361 24.66 3.47 -0.05
N THR A 362 23.54 3.25 -0.72
CA THR A 362 22.22 3.17 -0.08
C THR A 362 22.14 2.05 0.96
N LEU A 363 22.75 0.90 0.68
CA LEU A 363 22.83 -0.23 1.60
C LEU A 363 23.95 -0.08 2.67
N GLU A 364 24.56 1.09 2.77
CA GLU A 364 25.66 1.41 3.71
C GLU A 364 26.84 0.41 3.65
N ARG A 365 27.07 -0.17 2.45
CA ARG A 365 28.12 -1.16 2.25
C ARG A 365 29.39 -0.50 1.78
N ASP A 366 30.49 -0.71 2.51
CA ASP A 366 31.86 -0.26 2.18
C ASP A 366 31.85 1.19 1.60
N GLU A 367 31.34 2.13 2.41
CA GLU A 367 31.07 3.51 1.99
C GLU A 367 32.31 4.20 1.43
N THR A 368 33.47 3.99 2.06
CA THR A 368 34.75 4.60 1.65
C THR A 368 35.13 4.14 0.25
N ARG A 369 35.17 2.83 0.00
CA ARG A 369 35.54 2.23 -1.28
C ARG A 369 34.56 2.64 -2.38
N ASN A 370 33.25 2.58 -2.11
CA ASN A 370 32.22 2.90 -3.09
C ASN A 370 32.19 4.41 -3.42
N SER A 371 32.43 5.28 -2.44
CA SER A 371 32.54 6.71 -2.67
C SER A 371 33.78 7.08 -3.51
N GLU A 372 34.91 6.42 -3.28
CA GLU A 372 36.10 6.57 -4.11
C GLU A 372 35.86 6.11 -5.55
N PHE A 373 35.27 4.94 -5.71
CA PHE A 373 34.96 4.41 -7.03
C PHE A 373 33.94 5.27 -7.78
N LYS A 374 32.93 5.82 -7.09
CA LYS A 374 32.01 6.81 -7.67
C LYS A 374 32.75 8.01 -8.28
N ARG A 375 33.76 8.51 -7.59
CA ARG A 375 34.60 9.62 -8.11
C ARG A 375 35.37 9.22 -9.37
N VAL A 376 35.87 7.97 -9.43
CA VAL A 376 36.55 7.45 -10.62
C VAL A 376 35.56 7.35 -11.79
N LEU A 377 34.38 6.77 -11.58
CA LEU A 377 33.34 6.67 -12.59
C LEU A 377 32.91 8.03 -13.14
N LEU A 378 32.76 9.04 -12.29
CA LEU A 378 32.44 10.40 -12.70
C LEU A 378 33.55 11.00 -13.56
N LYS A 379 34.82 10.80 -13.21
CA LYS A 379 35.96 11.25 -14.01
C LYS A 379 35.97 10.57 -15.41
N GLU A 380 35.69 9.27 -15.48
CA GLU A 380 35.60 8.56 -16.75
C GLU A 380 34.40 9.07 -17.58
N ARG A 381 33.25 9.33 -16.93
CA ARG A 381 32.04 9.82 -17.61
C ARG A 381 32.22 11.21 -18.24
N ILE A 382 32.96 12.10 -17.57
CA ILE A 382 33.24 13.46 -18.07
C ILE A 382 34.13 13.43 -19.34
N LYS A 383 34.93 12.39 -19.55
CA LYS A 383 35.72 12.23 -20.77
C LYS A 383 34.87 11.90 -22.01
N LEU A 384 33.61 11.50 -21.80
CA LEU A 384 32.69 11.10 -22.87
C LEU A 384 31.70 12.25 -23.18
N PRO A 385 31.19 12.34 -24.43
CA PRO A 385 30.25 13.38 -24.82
C PRO A 385 29.00 13.44 -23.93
N ALA A 386 28.49 14.65 -23.70
CA ALA A 386 27.20 14.85 -23.04
C ALA A 386 26.03 14.45 -23.98
N GLY A 387 24.89 14.09 -23.43
CA GLY A 387 23.65 13.82 -24.20
C GLY A 387 23.51 12.40 -24.78
N ILE A 388 24.55 11.57 -24.71
CA ILE A 388 24.50 10.17 -25.18
C ILE A 388 24.06 9.28 -24.01
N SER A 389 22.88 9.48 -23.42
CA SER A 389 22.35 8.59 -22.39
C SER A 389 21.03 7.99 -22.85
N LYS A 390 20.97 6.67 -22.90
CA LYS A 390 19.71 5.92 -23.08
C LYS A 390 19.08 5.51 -21.75
N ALA A 391 19.78 5.71 -20.61
CA ALA A 391 19.29 5.29 -19.29
C ALA A 391 17.94 5.92 -18.98
N LYS A 392 17.77 7.22 -19.27
CA LYS A 392 16.52 7.93 -19.01
C LYS A 392 15.33 7.35 -19.79
N SER A 393 15.50 6.97 -21.07
CA SER A 393 14.47 6.33 -21.88
C SER A 393 14.22 4.87 -21.46
N LEU A 394 15.26 4.18 -20.99
CA LEU A 394 15.16 2.80 -20.53
C LEU A 394 14.47 2.68 -19.16
N LEU A 395 14.60 3.69 -18.31
CA LEU A 395 13.97 3.77 -16.99
C LEU A 395 12.54 4.36 -17.05
N ALA A 396 12.19 5.06 -18.14
CA ALA A 396 10.87 5.65 -18.32
C ALA A 396 9.78 4.63 -18.75
N ILE A 397 10.15 3.37 -18.98
CA ILE A 397 9.18 2.33 -19.37
C ILE A 397 8.44 1.89 -18.11
N THR A 398 7.17 2.27 -18.00
CA THR A 398 6.26 1.75 -16.98
C THR A 398 5.92 0.30 -17.32
N PRO A 399 6.23 -0.67 -16.45
CA PRO A 399 5.86 -2.07 -16.68
C PRO A 399 4.33 -2.18 -16.60
N SER A 400 3.66 -2.28 -17.74
CA SER A 400 2.19 -2.28 -17.83
C SER A 400 1.51 -3.44 -17.11
N ASP A 401 2.23 -4.53 -16.87
CA ASP A 401 1.76 -5.77 -16.24
C ASP A 401 2.02 -5.86 -14.72
N LYS A 402 2.66 -4.84 -14.12
CA LYS A 402 3.08 -4.86 -12.71
C LYS A 402 2.40 -3.81 -11.83
N ALA A 403 1.48 -3.04 -12.38
CA ALA A 403 0.78 -2.01 -11.63
C ALA A 403 -0.08 -2.63 -10.50
N PRO A 404 -0.15 -2.01 -9.30
CA PRO A 404 -0.85 -2.56 -8.13
C PRO A 404 -2.30 -2.98 -8.38
N HIS A 405 -3.04 -2.27 -9.21
CA HIS A 405 -4.42 -2.59 -9.55
C HIS A 405 -4.57 -3.89 -10.37
N LEU A 406 -3.47 -4.46 -10.87
CA LEU A 406 -3.43 -5.75 -11.58
C LEU A 406 -2.99 -6.90 -10.67
N ALA A 407 -2.72 -6.64 -9.39
CA ALA A 407 -2.34 -7.69 -8.44
C ALA A 407 -3.47 -8.70 -8.25
N THR A 408 -3.10 -9.95 -7.96
CA THR A 408 -4.06 -10.97 -7.53
C THR A 408 -4.77 -10.48 -6.27
N LYS A 409 -6.08 -10.69 -6.22
CA LYS A 409 -6.88 -10.34 -5.05
C LYS A 409 -6.39 -11.09 -3.81
N PRO A 410 -6.47 -10.49 -2.62
CA PRO A 410 -5.81 -11.04 -1.43
C PRO A 410 -6.47 -12.27 -0.84
N SER A 411 -7.79 -12.32 -0.84
CA SER A 411 -8.53 -13.43 -0.24
C SER A 411 -8.78 -14.55 -1.24
N LYS A 412 -8.83 -15.80 -0.78
CA LYS A 412 -8.98 -16.97 -1.65
C LYS A 412 -9.98 -17.96 -1.06
N VAL A 413 -10.86 -18.50 -1.87
CA VAL A 413 -11.51 -19.78 -1.62
C VAL A 413 -10.97 -20.82 -2.59
N SER A 414 -10.89 -22.06 -2.16
CA SER A 414 -10.44 -23.18 -2.98
C SER A 414 -11.31 -24.40 -2.82
N LEU A 415 -11.40 -25.15 -3.91
CA LEU A 415 -11.96 -26.49 -3.95
C LEU A 415 -10.91 -27.40 -4.56
N ALA A 416 -10.53 -28.45 -3.84
CA ALA A 416 -9.56 -29.42 -4.32
C ALA A 416 -10.09 -30.85 -4.21
N VAL A 417 -9.67 -31.69 -5.14
CA VAL A 417 -9.84 -33.15 -5.08
C VAL A 417 -8.46 -33.77 -5.05
N GLN A 418 -8.22 -34.64 -4.08
CA GLN A 418 -6.95 -35.35 -3.88
C GLN A 418 -7.17 -36.86 -3.93
N SER A 419 -6.33 -37.55 -4.70
CA SER A 419 -6.35 -39.03 -4.74
C SER A 419 -5.85 -39.64 -3.44
N GLN A 420 -6.43 -40.75 -3.06
CA GLN A 420 -5.96 -41.62 -1.97
C GLN A 420 -5.34 -42.91 -2.56
N PRO A 421 -4.38 -43.56 -1.86
CA PRO A 421 -3.76 -44.81 -2.33
C PRO A 421 -4.78 -45.95 -2.61
N ASP A 422 -5.87 -45.99 -1.85
CA ASP A 422 -6.87 -47.07 -1.90
C ASP A 422 -8.07 -46.74 -2.81
N SER A 423 -7.89 -45.94 -3.86
CA SER A 423 -8.92 -45.51 -4.83
C SER A 423 -10.00 -44.57 -4.30
N GLU A 424 -9.89 -44.08 -3.10
CA GLU A 424 -10.76 -43.08 -2.52
C GLU A 424 -10.25 -41.66 -2.86
N TYR A 425 -11.13 -40.68 -2.73
CA TYR A 425 -10.83 -39.30 -2.95
C TYR A 425 -11.16 -38.47 -1.72
N THR A 426 -10.28 -37.55 -1.37
CA THR A 426 -10.57 -36.49 -0.39
C THR A 426 -10.93 -35.21 -1.11
N VAL A 427 -12.06 -34.62 -0.75
CA VAL A 427 -12.46 -33.29 -1.20
C VAL A 427 -12.01 -32.29 -0.15
N ARG A 428 -11.32 -31.22 -0.56
CA ARG A 428 -10.87 -30.18 0.34
C ARG A 428 -11.50 -28.83 -0.02
N PHE A 429 -11.95 -28.11 1.00
CA PHE A 429 -12.45 -26.74 0.90
C PHE A 429 -11.49 -25.84 1.64
N GLY A 430 -10.96 -24.84 0.95
CA GLY A 430 -10.00 -23.90 1.53
C GLY A 430 -10.52 -22.48 1.58
N PHE A 431 -10.08 -21.75 2.59
CA PHE A 431 -10.26 -20.32 2.75
C PHE A 431 -8.94 -19.71 3.22
N ARG A 432 -8.44 -18.70 2.51
CA ARG A 432 -7.30 -17.88 2.93
C ARG A 432 -7.72 -16.43 3.06
N LEU A 433 -7.43 -15.86 4.22
CA LEU A 433 -7.76 -14.48 4.49
C LEU A 433 -6.91 -13.53 3.61
N THR A 434 -5.60 -13.72 3.62
CA THR A 434 -4.61 -12.88 2.91
C THR A 434 -3.26 -13.60 2.82
N TYR A 435 -2.36 -13.37 1.89
CA TYR A 435 -2.35 -12.39 0.84
C TYR A 435 -2.02 -13.04 -0.51
N PHE A 436 -0.81 -13.61 -0.70
CA PHE A 436 -0.38 -14.31 -1.91
C PHE A 436 0.55 -15.49 -1.57
N ASP A 437 0.58 -16.48 -2.45
CA ASP A 437 1.55 -17.58 -2.38
C ASP A 437 2.61 -17.48 -3.48
N SER A 438 3.62 -18.36 -3.40
CA SER A 438 4.77 -18.35 -4.32
C SER A 438 4.39 -18.63 -5.79
N LEU A 439 3.23 -19.26 -6.06
CA LEU A 439 2.73 -19.56 -7.40
C LEU A 439 1.87 -18.42 -7.98
N SER A 440 1.40 -17.50 -7.16
CA SER A 440 0.63 -16.32 -7.61
C SER A 440 1.51 -15.38 -8.44
N PRO A 441 0.98 -14.56 -9.37
CA PRO A 441 1.75 -13.58 -10.14
C PRO A 441 2.55 -12.60 -9.28
N ASP A 442 3.73 -12.15 -9.76
CA ASP A 442 4.63 -11.25 -9.03
C ASP A 442 4.25 -9.76 -9.12
N THR A 443 2.97 -9.47 -9.32
CA THR A 443 2.48 -8.09 -9.46
C THR A 443 2.42 -7.40 -8.11
N ALA A 444 3.01 -6.21 -8.01
CA ALA A 444 3.01 -5.34 -6.82
C ALA A 444 3.63 -5.95 -5.54
N ARG A 445 4.42 -7.01 -5.65
CA ARG A 445 5.04 -7.71 -4.52
C ARG A 445 6.52 -8.00 -4.74
N VAL A 446 7.19 -8.43 -3.70
CA VAL A 446 8.56 -8.94 -3.79
C VAL A 446 8.55 -10.24 -4.60
N LYS A 447 9.39 -10.33 -5.61
CA LYS A 447 9.52 -11.54 -6.42
C LYS A 447 9.98 -12.74 -5.58
N PHE A 448 9.51 -13.92 -5.96
CA PHE A 448 9.86 -15.18 -5.30
C PHE A 448 9.63 -15.15 -3.80
N SER A 449 8.51 -14.57 -3.38
CA SER A 449 8.10 -14.53 -1.98
C SER A 449 6.72 -15.17 -1.78
N ASN A 450 6.45 -15.57 -0.53
CA ASN A 450 5.17 -16.04 -0.03
C ASN A 450 4.77 -15.20 1.18
N LEU A 451 3.50 -14.83 1.25
CA LEU A 451 2.90 -14.14 2.38
C LEU A 451 1.45 -14.61 2.50
N GLU A 452 1.22 -15.60 3.32
CA GLU A 452 -0.12 -16.12 3.60
C GLU A 452 -0.44 -15.95 5.08
N MET A 453 -1.65 -15.51 5.38
CA MET A 453 -2.16 -15.41 6.75
C MET A 453 -3.56 -15.99 6.80
N LEU A 454 -3.81 -16.77 7.87
CA LEU A 454 -5.07 -17.44 8.12
C LEU A 454 -5.54 -18.25 6.90
N ASP A 455 -4.74 -19.25 6.50
CA ASP A 455 -5.09 -20.21 5.45
C ASP A 455 -5.60 -21.51 6.09
N VAL A 456 -6.87 -21.81 5.86
CA VAL A 456 -7.58 -22.95 6.44
C VAL A 456 -8.07 -23.85 5.33
N GLU A 457 -7.79 -25.14 5.42
CA GLU A 457 -8.38 -26.16 4.54
C GLU A 457 -9.07 -27.25 5.40
N LEU A 458 -10.31 -27.54 5.05
CA LEU A 458 -11.09 -28.63 5.60
C LEU A 458 -11.13 -29.77 4.59
N ALA A 459 -10.89 -30.98 5.03
CA ALA A 459 -11.00 -32.19 4.23
C ALA A 459 -12.30 -32.93 4.56
N LEU A 460 -12.99 -33.37 3.53
CA LEU A 460 -14.13 -34.27 3.61
C LEU A 460 -13.70 -35.64 3.06
N ALA A 461 -13.67 -36.66 3.92
CA ALA A 461 -13.39 -38.04 3.58
C ALA A 461 -14.33 -38.95 4.42
N ASP A 462 -14.90 -40.00 3.85
CA ASP A 462 -15.74 -40.99 4.53
C ASP A 462 -16.89 -40.42 5.39
N ASN A 463 -17.50 -39.30 4.95
CA ASN A 463 -18.52 -38.51 5.66
C ASN A 463 -18.03 -37.78 6.92
N ASP A 464 -16.74 -37.75 7.21
CA ASP A 464 -16.16 -36.98 8.28
C ASP A 464 -15.49 -35.70 7.73
N ILE A 465 -15.63 -34.61 8.48
CA ILE A 465 -14.95 -33.33 8.19
C ILE A 465 -13.80 -33.17 9.17
N ASP A 466 -12.62 -32.95 8.64
CA ASP A 466 -11.42 -32.81 9.43
C ASP A 466 -10.59 -31.58 8.96
N ILE A 467 -9.80 -31.02 9.87
CA ILE A 467 -8.86 -29.94 9.53
C ILE A 467 -7.69 -30.57 8.77
N TYR A 468 -7.55 -30.22 7.51
CA TYR A 468 -6.41 -30.63 6.69
C TYR A 468 -5.22 -29.69 6.87
N LYS A 469 -5.48 -28.35 6.87
CA LYS A 469 -4.49 -27.29 7.03
C LYS A 469 -5.08 -26.16 7.86
N PHE A 470 -4.26 -25.59 8.74
CA PHE A 470 -4.56 -24.36 9.47
C PHE A 470 -3.27 -23.59 9.68
N ASP A 471 -2.97 -22.64 8.80
CA ASP A 471 -1.82 -21.77 8.94
C ASP A 471 -2.25 -20.40 9.48
N VAL A 472 -1.64 -20.00 10.57
CA VAL A 472 -1.75 -18.63 11.10
C VAL A 472 -0.93 -17.70 10.23
N LEU A 473 0.28 -18.15 9.83
CA LEU A 473 1.24 -17.38 9.06
C LEU A 473 2.15 -18.33 8.26
N ASP A 474 2.34 -18.03 6.97
CA ASP A 474 3.38 -18.63 6.14
C ASP A 474 4.11 -17.54 5.34
N LEU A 475 5.36 -17.31 5.73
CA LEU A 475 6.26 -16.34 5.12
C LEU A 475 7.42 -17.06 4.46
N GLU A 476 7.72 -16.69 3.21
CA GLU A 476 8.90 -17.18 2.51
C GLU A 476 9.51 -16.06 1.67
N SER A 477 10.80 -15.94 1.70
CA SER A 477 11.53 -14.98 0.89
C SER A 477 12.76 -15.63 0.29
N PHE A 478 12.76 -15.76 -1.03
CA PHE A 478 13.94 -16.07 -1.81
C PHE A 478 14.49 -14.76 -2.36
N ASN A 479 15.68 -14.38 -1.94
CA ASN A 479 16.34 -13.16 -2.40
C ASN A 479 17.57 -13.51 -3.25
N PRO A 480 17.40 -13.96 -4.51
CA PRO A 480 18.52 -14.33 -5.36
C PRO A 480 19.28 -13.08 -5.83
N SER A 481 20.60 -13.19 -5.97
CA SER A 481 21.37 -12.14 -6.65
C SER A 481 21.03 -12.07 -8.13
N TYR A 482 20.52 -10.92 -8.58
CA TYR A 482 20.22 -10.64 -9.99
C TYR A 482 21.46 -10.18 -10.77
N ALA A 483 22.53 -9.81 -10.07
CA ALA A 483 23.77 -9.33 -10.68
C ALA A 483 24.97 -10.17 -10.21
N LYS A 484 25.09 -11.37 -10.77
CA LYS A 484 26.16 -12.30 -10.43
C LYS A 484 27.55 -11.64 -10.52
N GLY A 485 28.32 -11.75 -9.45
CA GLY A 485 29.65 -11.15 -9.33
C GLY A 485 29.68 -9.74 -8.73
N PHE A 486 28.55 -9.05 -8.65
CA PHE A 486 28.41 -7.77 -7.94
C PHE A 486 27.91 -7.96 -6.51
N ASP A 487 26.88 -8.77 -6.35
CA ASP A 487 26.24 -9.05 -5.07
C ASP A 487 26.17 -10.57 -4.88
N ASN A 488 26.64 -11.03 -3.72
CA ASN A 488 26.63 -12.45 -3.34
C ASN A 488 25.57 -12.74 -2.25
N GLN A 489 24.66 -11.81 -1.97
CA GLN A 489 23.59 -12.04 -1.00
C GLN A 489 22.46 -12.82 -1.68
N ASN A 490 22.47 -14.13 -1.49
CA ASN A 490 21.48 -15.06 -2.00
C ASN A 490 20.68 -15.70 -0.86
N TRP A 491 20.44 -14.94 0.19
CA TRP A 491 19.84 -15.44 1.43
C TRP A 491 18.37 -15.75 1.21
N ALA A 492 17.97 -16.97 1.52
CA ALA A 492 16.60 -17.44 1.47
C ALA A 492 16.17 -17.87 2.88
N TRP A 493 14.92 -17.62 3.24
CA TRP A 493 14.35 -18.01 4.51
C TRP A 493 12.87 -18.29 4.42
N ARG A 494 12.37 -19.12 5.36
CA ARG A 494 10.95 -19.42 5.56
C ARG A 494 10.63 -19.40 7.05
N LEU A 495 9.43 -18.91 7.38
CA LEU A 495 8.82 -18.95 8.69
C LEU A 495 7.36 -19.34 8.52
N ARG A 496 6.94 -20.49 9.05
CA ARG A 496 5.55 -20.96 9.01
C ARG A 496 5.11 -21.33 10.42
N LEU A 497 3.92 -20.86 10.81
CA LEU A 497 3.26 -21.19 12.06
C LEU A 497 1.87 -21.77 11.74
N GLY A 498 1.65 -23.06 12.01
CA GLY A 498 0.40 -23.67 11.68
C GLY A 498 0.35 -25.20 11.90
N TYR A 499 -0.58 -25.81 11.21
CA TYR A 499 -0.84 -27.24 11.18
C TYR A 499 -1.13 -27.67 9.74
N GLU A 500 -0.60 -28.82 9.31
CA GLU A 500 -0.94 -29.44 8.04
C GLU A 500 -0.77 -30.96 8.11
N LYS A 501 -1.77 -31.71 7.65
CA LYS A 501 -1.67 -33.15 7.49
C LYS A 501 -0.64 -33.51 6.41
N GLN A 502 0.31 -34.34 6.78
CA GLN A 502 1.39 -34.81 5.92
C GLN A 502 1.13 -36.24 5.44
N GLN A 503 -0.03 -36.45 4.85
CA GLN A 503 -0.55 -37.77 4.49
C GLN A 503 0.30 -38.52 3.45
N ALA A 504 1.20 -37.86 2.73
CA ALA A 504 2.16 -38.53 1.86
C ALA A 504 3.15 -39.41 2.65
N TYR A 505 3.42 -39.09 3.91
CA TYR A 505 4.27 -39.88 4.80
C TYR A 505 3.48 -40.99 5.51
N CYS A 506 2.37 -40.67 6.14
CA CYS A 506 1.48 -41.63 6.78
C CYS A 506 0.09 -40.98 7.05
N ASN A 507 -0.95 -41.80 7.34
CA ASN A 507 -2.30 -41.27 7.52
C ASN A 507 -2.42 -40.30 8.71
N ASP A 508 -1.68 -40.53 9.81
CA ASP A 508 -1.70 -39.70 11.02
C ASP A 508 -0.47 -38.81 11.16
N CYS A 509 0.27 -38.60 10.08
CA CYS A 509 1.40 -37.68 10.06
C CYS A 509 0.94 -36.25 9.85
N ALA A 510 1.48 -35.32 10.64
CA ALA A 510 1.20 -33.90 10.52
C ALA A 510 2.42 -33.05 10.88
N PHE A 511 2.55 -31.92 10.21
CA PHE A 511 3.31 -30.78 10.71
C PHE A 511 2.46 -30.06 11.75
N PHE A 512 3.08 -29.58 12.82
CA PHE A 512 2.40 -28.77 13.83
C PHE A 512 3.39 -27.78 14.49
N GLY A 513 2.94 -26.52 14.60
CA GLY A 513 3.69 -25.49 15.30
C GLY A 513 4.54 -24.63 14.36
N LEU A 514 5.83 -24.47 14.70
CA LEU A 514 6.75 -23.59 14.01
C LEU A 514 7.68 -24.37 13.06
N ASN A 515 7.66 -23.99 11.76
CA ASN A 515 8.62 -24.45 10.77
C ASN A 515 9.49 -23.26 10.36
N THR A 516 10.80 -23.43 10.42
CA THR A 516 11.77 -22.43 10.00
C THR A 516 12.74 -23.03 9.00
N ALA A 517 13.15 -22.22 8.03
CA ALA A 517 14.19 -22.61 7.08
C ALA A 517 15.08 -21.43 6.75
N ALA A 518 16.36 -21.72 6.50
CA ALA A 518 17.33 -20.72 6.05
C ALA A 518 18.32 -21.37 5.06
N GLY A 519 18.76 -20.60 4.08
CA GLY A 519 19.68 -21.11 3.07
C GLY A 519 19.92 -20.11 1.94
N TYR A 520 20.04 -20.63 0.73
CA TYR A 520 20.43 -19.84 -0.44
C TYR A 520 19.50 -20.07 -1.62
N ALA A 521 19.27 -19.01 -2.40
CA ALA A 521 18.60 -19.07 -3.68
C ALA A 521 19.54 -18.60 -4.79
N HIS A 522 19.48 -19.27 -5.94
CA HIS A 522 20.26 -18.93 -7.12
C HIS A 522 19.36 -18.65 -8.31
N LEU A 523 19.57 -17.50 -8.96
CA LEU A 523 18.83 -17.10 -10.14
C LEU A 523 19.32 -17.91 -11.36
N LEU A 524 18.43 -18.66 -11.99
CA LEU A 524 18.68 -19.31 -13.26
C LEU A 524 18.44 -18.34 -14.43
N ASN A 525 17.34 -17.62 -14.36
CA ASN A 525 16.95 -16.55 -15.30
C ASN A 525 16.00 -15.57 -14.59
N ALA A 526 15.53 -14.52 -15.26
CA ALA A 526 14.68 -13.48 -14.68
C ALA A 526 13.38 -14.01 -14.03
N SER A 527 12.96 -15.23 -14.35
CA SER A 527 11.69 -15.83 -13.93
C SER A 527 11.85 -17.16 -13.18
N SER A 528 13.08 -17.62 -12.92
CA SER A 528 13.33 -18.94 -12.33
C SER A 528 14.49 -18.92 -11.35
N ILE A 529 14.30 -19.57 -10.21
CA ILE A 529 15.32 -19.75 -9.18
C ILE A 529 15.44 -21.22 -8.79
N THR A 530 16.62 -21.62 -8.38
CA THR A 530 16.83 -22.81 -7.56
C THR A 530 17.15 -22.39 -6.14
N PHE A 531 16.80 -23.21 -5.17
CA PHE A 531 17.07 -22.93 -3.77
C PHE A 531 17.54 -24.19 -3.02
N ALA A 532 18.29 -23.96 -1.93
CA ALA A 532 18.69 -24.98 -0.98
C ALA A 532 18.55 -24.41 0.44
N LEU A 533 17.74 -25.08 1.26
CA LEU A 533 17.40 -24.66 2.62
C LEU A 533 17.73 -25.75 3.63
N ALA A 534 18.31 -25.35 4.75
CA ALA A 534 18.28 -26.12 5.98
C ALA A 534 16.95 -25.84 6.70
N THR A 535 16.21 -26.86 7.07
CA THR A 535 14.88 -26.77 7.66
C THR A 535 14.87 -27.30 9.10
N ILE A 536 14.04 -26.72 9.94
CA ILE A 536 13.70 -27.24 11.26
C ILE A 536 12.18 -27.16 11.38
N GLU A 537 11.54 -28.31 11.59
CA GLU A 537 10.09 -28.37 11.75
C GLU A 537 9.69 -29.23 12.95
N THR A 538 8.55 -28.93 13.56
CA THR A 538 7.91 -29.78 14.55
C THR A 538 6.96 -30.72 13.82
N PHE A 539 7.16 -32.00 13.93
CA PHE A 539 6.41 -33.03 13.26
C PHE A 539 5.70 -33.97 14.24
N SER A 540 4.49 -34.39 13.92
CA SER A 540 3.70 -35.30 14.73
C SER A 540 3.49 -36.63 14.02
N ILE A 541 3.71 -37.74 14.71
CA ILE A 541 3.37 -39.10 14.30
C ILE A 541 2.60 -39.74 15.44
N ASN A 542 1.36 -40.18 15.22
CA ASN A 542 0.52 -40.82 16.23
C ASN A 542 0.49 -40.02 17.57
N ASN A 543 0.31 -38.71 17.47
CA ASN A 543 0.31 -37.74 18.59
C ASN A 543 1.63 -37.61 19.38
N ASN A 544 2.72 -38.19 18.90
CA ASN A 544 4.07 -37.90 19.42
C ASN A 544 4.75 -36.81 18.59
N TYR A 545 5.31 -35.84 19.26
CA TYR A 545 5.94 -34.67 18.63
C TYR A 545 7.45 -34.81 18.56
N TYR A 546 8.01 -34.52 17.39
CA TYR A 546 9.45 -34.62 17.13
C TYR A 546 9.94 -33.32 16.51
N LEU A 547 11.11 -32.85 16.95
CA LEU A 547 11.83 -31.81 16.22
C LEU A 547 12.61 -32.49 15.09
N SER A 548 12.33 -32.08 13.86
CA SER A 548 12.83 -32.73 12.64
C SER A 548 13.68 -31.78 11.82
N PRO A 549 15.02 -31.72 12.06
CA PRO A 549 15.93 -31.02 11.19
C PRO A 549 16.04 -31.73 9.83
N GLY A 550 16.18 -30.94 8.77
CA GLY A 550 16.22 -31.44 7.41
C GLY A 550 16.89 -30.51 6.42
N ILE A 551 16.83 -30.91 5.17
CA ILE A 551 17.26 -30.13 4.01
C ILE A 551 16.17 -30.17 2.95
N GLU A 552 15.98 -29.05 2.25
CA GLU A 552 15.10 -28.94 1.09
C GLU A 552 15.87 -28.28 -0.06
N VAL A 553 15.77 -28.87 -1.26
CA VAL A 553 16.26 -28.29 -2.49
C VAL A 553 15.13 -28.20 -3.50
N GLY A 554 15.08 -27.14 -4.30
CA GLY A 554 13.97 -27.00 -5.22
C GLY A 554 14.18 -25.97 -6.33
N LEU A 555 13.14 -25.87 -7.14
CA LEU A 555 13.00 -24.94 -8.25
C LEU A 555 11.66 -24.22 -8.11
N LEU A 556 11.69 -22.91 -8.26
CA LEU A 556 10.50 -22.09 -8.45
C LEU A 556 10.67 -21.35 -9.79
N SER A 557 9.73 -21.55 -10.71
CA SER A 557 9.81 -21.03 -12.06
C SER A 557 8.46 -20.47 -12.51
N ARG A 558 8.48 -19.29 -13.05
CA ARG A 558 7.35 -18.69 -13.77
C ARG A 558 7.61 -18.86 -15.27
N LEU A 559 6.96 -19.84 -15.87
CA LEU A 559 7.18 -20.23 -17.26
C LEU A 559 6.67 -19.15 -18.23
N ASN A 560 5.57 -18.49 -17.88
CA ASN A 560 5.00 -17.31 -18.55
C ASN A 560 4.06 -16.58 -17.60
N ASN A 561 3.29 -15.59 -18.08
CA ASN A 561 2.38 -14.79 -17.24
C ASN A 561 1.26 -15.63 -16.60
N SER A 562 0.93 -16.80 -17.16
CA SER A 562 -0.16 -17.66 -16.66
C SER A 562 0.34 -18.91 -15.94
N PHE A 563 1.51 -19.44 -16.26
CA PHE A 563 2.01 -20.70 -15.71
C PHE A 563 3.16 -20.49 -14.73
N ALA A 564 2.99 -21.06 -13.53
CA ALA A 564 4.04 -21.14 -12.52
C ALA A 564 4.25 -22.60 -12.07
N LEU A 565 5.49 -22.96 -11.82
CA LEU A 565 5.92 -24.29 -11.37
C LEU A 565 6.75 -24.14 -10.10
N ARG A 566 6.43 -24.93 -9.08
CA ARG A 566 7.28 -25.18 -7.91
C ARG A 566 7.54 -26.68 -7.79
N THR A 567 8.78 -27.05 -7.60
CA THR A 567 9.14 -28.42 -7.26
C THR A 567 10.22 -28.42 -6.21
N SER A 568 10.14 -29.35 -5.25
CA SER A 568 11.15 -29.53 -4.23
C SER A 568 11.35 -30.98 -3.86
N ILE A 569 12.55 -31.26 -3.35
CA ILE A 569 12.93 -32.54 -2.73
C ILE A 569 13.41 -32.20 -1.32
N ALA A 570 12.74 -32.74 -0.31
CA ALA A 570 13.07 -32.55 1.08
C ALA A 570 13.46 -33.89 1.73
N LYS A 571 14.42 -33.84 2.64
CA LYS A 571 14.81 -34.97 3.50
C LYS A 571 15.00 -34.43 4.91
N ASN A 572 14.27 -34.99 5.84
CA ASN A 572 14.45 -34.72 7.26
C ASN A 572 14.81 -35.99 8.04
N THR A 573 15.14 -35.85 9.33
CA THR A 573 15.71 -36.95 10.13
C THR A 573 14.72 -38.06 10.45
N HIS A 574 13.40 -37.78 10.42
CA HIS A 574 12.37 -38.71 10.88
C HIS A 574 11.53 -39.32 9.77
N HIS A 575 11.72 -38.89 8.51
CA HIS A 575 10.83 -39.27 7.41
C HIS A 575 11.59 -39.70 6.16
N ALA A 576 10.84 -40.37 5.25
CA ALA A 576 11.25 -40.66 3.89
C ALA A 576 11.56 -39.39 3.12
N THR A 577 12.23 -39.51 1.99
CA THR A 577 12.42 -38.39 1.07
C THR A 577 11.07 -37.94 0.52
N HIS A 578 10.76 -36.65 0.65
CA HIS A 578 9.54 -36.04 0.13
C HIS A 578 9.83 -35.30 -1.18
N ILE A 579 9.06 -35.60 -2.20
CA ILE A 579 9.09 -34.90 -3.48
C ILE A 579 7.75 -34.21 -3.66
N LYS A 580 7.78 -32.89 -3.90
CA LYS A 580 6.60 -32.08 -4.16
C LYS A 580 6.71 -31.41 -5.52
N LEU A 581 5.63 -31.43 -6.28
CA LEU A 581 5.47 -30.70 -7.53
C LEU A 581 4.13 -29.99 -7.52
N GLU A 582 4.14 -28.70 -7.80
CA GLU A 582 2.96 -27.86 -7.92
C GLU A 582 3.03 -27.05 -9.21
N LEU A 583 1.98 -27.15 -10.01
CA LEU A 583 1.82 -26.39 -11.24
C LEU A 583 0.56 -25.53 -11.12
N SER A 584 0.67 -24.24 -11.35
CA SER A 584 -0.45 -23.29 -11.38
C SER A 584 -0.65 -22.78 -12.80
N ASN A 585 -1.93 -22.72 -13.23
CA ASN A 585 -2.33 -22.05 -14.46
C ASN A 585 -3.41 -21.01 -14.15
N GLN A 586 -3.06 -19.74 -14.32
CA GLN A 586 -3.98 -18.62 -14.17
C GLN A 586 -4.99 -18.61 -15.33
N LEU A 587 -6.28 -18.72 -15.00
CA LEU A 587 -7.39 -18.69 -15.96
C LEU A 587 -7.92 -17.27 -16.16
N SER A 588 -7.92 -16.47 -15.09
CA SER A 588 -8.33 -15.07 -15.07
C SER A 588 -7.61 -14.33 -13.94
N PRO A 589 -7.70 -13.00 -13.84
CA PRO A 589 -7.16 -12.26 -12.69
C PRO A 589 -7.72 -12.74 -11.33
N GLN A 590 -8.89 -13.40 -11.34
CA GLN A 590 -9.61 -13.84 -10.16
C GLN A 590 -9.63 -15.37 -9.98
N SER A 591 -8.99 -16.16 -10.86
CA SER A 591 -9.04 -17.61 -10.75
C SER A 591 -7.82 -18.30 -11.33
N ASP A 592 -7.39 -19.37 -10.69
CA ASP A 592 -6.40 -20.31 -11.20
C ASP A 592 -6.80 -21.77 -10.97
N VAL A 593 -6.18 -22.65 -11.71
CA VAL A 593 -6.22 -24.10 -11.51
C VAL A 593 -4.83 -24.58 -11.16
N ARG A 594 -4.74 -25.44 -10.15
CA ARG A 594 -3.49 -26.02 -9.69
C ARG A 594 -3.51 -27.53 -9.77
N PHE A 595 -2.42 -28.08 -10.23
CA PHE A 595 -2.10 -29.50 -10.16
C PHE A 595 -1.00 -29.69 -9.12
N GLY A 596 -1.20 -30.63 -8.18
CA GLY A 596 -0.24 -31.02 -7.16
C GLY A 596 0.10 -32.50 -7.25
N TRP A 597 1.36 -32.81 -7.00
CA TRP A 597 1.86 -34.16 -6.81
C TRP A 597 2.80 -34.18 -5.62
N ASP A 598 2.42 -35.02 -4.65
CA ASP A 598 3.18 -35.28 -3.42
C ASP A 598 3.59 -36.75 -3.38
N TYR A 599 4.86 -37.01 -3.14
CA TYR A 599 5.40 -38.36 -2.98
C TYR A 599 6.37 -38.43 -1.81
N ALA A 600 6.09 -39.39 -0.90
CA ALA A 600 7.02 -39.82 0.14
C ALA A 600 6.89 -41.37 0.30
N GLU A 601 6.13 -41.87 1.28
CA GLU A 601 5.78 -43.27 1.39
C GLU A 601 4.61 -43.62 0.44
N THR A 602 3.73 -42.65 0.18
CA THR A 602 2.60 -42.79 -0.74
C THR A 602 2.62 -41.67 -1.79
N SER A 603 2.00 -41.97 -2.96
CA SER A 603 1.84 -40.99 -4.06
C SER A 603 0.43 -40.42 -4.03
N ARG A 604 0.32 -39.11 -4.04
CA ARG A 604 -0.95 -38.35 -4.04
C ARG A 604 -0.97 -37.31 -5.14
N LEU A 605 -2.06 -37.29 -5.87
CA LEU A 605 -2.33 -36.29 -6.90
C LEU A 605 -3.46 -35.41 -6.44
N SER A 606 -3.37 -34.11 -6.70
CA SER A 606 -4.44 -33.16 -6.39
C SER A 606 -4.72 -32.24 -7.59
N LEU A 607 -5.99 -31.90 -7.74
CA LEU A 607 -6.45 -30.85 -8.65
C LEU A 607 -7.24 -29.85 -7.82
N GLN A 608 -6.88 -28.58 -7.90
CA GLN A 608 -7.45 -27.50 -7.10
C GLN A 608 -7.87 -26.35 -8.00
N LEU A 609 -9.08 -25.83 -7.77
CA LEU A 609 -9.61 -24.60 -8.34
C LEU A 609 -9.60 -23.52 -7.26
N ASN A 610 -9.04 -22.37 -7.57
CA ASN A 610 -8.99 -21.20 -6.69
C ASN A 610 -9.82 -20.07 -7.27
N TYR A 611 -10.51 -19.35 -6.39
CA TYR A 611 -11.16 -18.09 -6.69
C TYR A 611 -10.70 -17.02 -5.71
N TYR A 612 -10.32 -15.84 -6.23
CA TYR A 612 -9.74 -14.73 -5.50
C TYR A 612 -10.69 -13.54 -5.47
N TRP A 613 -10.83 -12.89 -4.31
CA TRP A 613 -11.65 -11.68 -4.15
C TRP A 613 -11.01 -10.70 -3.14
N ASP A 614 -11.60 -9.48 -3.04
CA ASP A 614 -11.18 -8.44 -2.09
C ASP A 614 -11.64 -8.76 -0.68
#